data_51a30b8429ea0f91bcd54e8961d19eb9
#
_entry.id   51a30b8429ea0f91bcd54e8961d19eb9
#
_cell.length_a   1.000
_cell.length_b   1.000
_cell.length_c   1.000
_cell.angle_alpha   90.00
_cell.angle_beta   90.00
_cell.angle_gamma   90.00
#
_symmetry.space_group_name_H-M   'P 1'
#
loop_
_entity.id
_entity.type
_entity.pdbx_description
1 polymer ?
#
loop_
_entity_poly.entity_id
_entity_poly.type
_entity_poly.pdbx_seq_one_letter_code
_entity_poly.pdbx_strand_id
1 'polypeptide(L)'
;MTVPGQDQAVAPPAEGRRGTAATRSRGRISVAGVLGELLITAGVFVLLFLGWQQWLNDIIVGTQLHNHSVQQSQTWNKAAVGPTKAPQPDAPPVITATIANAQKFALLIVPRFGADYYRPIAQGTGVRDVLNKGELGHYPTTQMPGALGNFAIASHRKAYGGNLEHINELHVGDHIFVETQDGWYQYEFRNLQYVKPTGVGVIDPVPEQAGLQPTDRMITLTSCNPFFSTAERIIAYGSFDTFTPRADGPPAEIAATVTGKS
;
A
#
# COMPACT_ATOMS: atom_id res chain seq x y z
N MET A 1 -43.07 -8.80 -105.72
CA MET A 1 -42.43 -9.64 -104.73
C MET A 1 -42.42 -8.83 -103.40
N THR A 2 -43.18 -9.31 -102.51
CA THR A 2 -43.76 -8.64 -101.36
C THR A 2 -42.82 -8.67 -100.21
N VAL A 3 -42.62 -7.51 -99.54
CA VAL A 3 -41.97 -7.38 -98.30
C VAL A 3 -43.02 -7.18 -97.20
N PRO A 4 -43.05 -7.95 -96.12
CA PRO A 4 -43.98 -7.70 -95.04
C PRO A 4 -43.35 -6.86 -93.95
N GLY A 5 -44.19 -6.09 -93.29
CA GLY A 5 -43.98 -5.02 -92.38
C GLY A 5 -43.34 -5.40 -91.04
N GLN A 6 -42.73 -4.38 -90.45
CA GLN A 6 -42.21 -4.41 -89.10
C GLN A 6 -43.29 -3.94 -88.15
N ASP A 7 -43.73 -4.83 -87.26
CA ASP A 7 -44.50 -4.48 -86.06
C ASP A 7 -43.59 -3.84 -84.98
N GLN A 8 -43.81 -2.58 -84.65
CA GLN A 8 -43.17 -1.91 -83.52
C GLN A 8 -44.00 -2.18 -82.28
N ALA A 9 -43.41 -2.96 -81.36
CA ALA A 9 -43.95 -3.14 -80.03
C ALA A 9 -43.70 -1.90 -79.18
N VAL A 10 -44.76 -1.28 -78.73
CA VAL A 10 -44.75 -0.16 -77.81
C VAL A 10 -44.46 -0.68 -76.39
N ALA A 11 -43.38 -0.22 -75.77
CA ALA A 11 -43.04 -0.53 -74.38
C ALA A 11 -43.98 0.21 -73.44
N PRO A 12 -44.39 -0.42 -72.30
CA PRO A 12 -45.20 0.27 -71.27
C PRO A 12 -44.40 1.25 -70.46
N PRO A 13 -45.04 2.29 -69.92
CA PRO A 13 -44.32 3.33 -69.10
C PRO A 13 -43.82 2.78 -67.78
N ALA A 14 -42.59 3.18 -67.43
CA ALA A 14 -41.95 2.84 -66.17
C ALA A 14 -42.73 3.41 -64.96
N GLU A 15 -43.24 2.55 -64.12
CA GLU A 15 -43.81 2.91 -62.80
C GLU A 15 -42.75 3.53 -61.94
N GLY A 16 -42.94 4.79 -61.63
CA GLY A 16 -42.10 5.52 -60.68
C GLY A 16 -42.13 4.90 -59.29
N ARG A 17 -41.01 4.35 -58.84
CA ARG A 17 -40.76 3.96 -57.45
C ARG A 17 -40.90 5.20 -56.57
N ARG A 18 -42.06 5.34 -55.91
CA ARG A 18 -42.22 6.28 -54.77
C ARG A 18 -41.34 5.83 -53.63
N GLY A 19 -40.23 6.51 -53.46
CA GLY A 19 -39.41 6.38 -52.25
C GLY A 19 -40.23 6.74 -51.02
N THR A 20 -40.52 5.77 -50.18
CA THR A 20 -41.09 6.01 -48.86
C THR A 20 -40.05 6.71 -48.01
N ALA A 21 -40.17 8.03 -47.86
CA ALA A 21 -39.40 8.80 -46.86
C ALA A 21 -39.73 8.22 -45.48
N ALA A 22 -38.77 7.53 -44.88
CA ALA A 22 -38.88 7.08 -43.51
C ALA A 22 -38.96 8.32 -42.61
N THR A 23 -40.16 8.66 -42.19
CA THR A 23 -40.39 9.65 -41.14
C THR A 23 -39.74 9.16 -39.86
N ARG A 24 -38.56 9.72 -39.51
CA ARG A 24 -37.97 9.56 -38.18
C ARG A 24 -38.97 10.10 -37.18
N SER A 25 -39.71 9.20 -36.56
CA SER A 25 -40.53 9.56 -35.41
C SER A 25 -39.58 10.10 -34.31
N ARG A 26 -39.70 11.39 -33.95
CA ARG A 26 -39.07 11.92 -32.78
C ARG A 26 -39.69 11.17 -31.59
N GLY A 27 -38.92 10.21 -31.02
CA GLY A 27 -39.34 9.47 -29.85
C GLY A 27 -39.69 10.45 -28.73
N ARG A 28 -40.92 10.35 -28.25
CA ARG A 28 -41.34 11.07 -27.05
C ARG A 28 -40.46 10.67 -25.93
N ILE A 29 -39.78 11.63 -25.27
CA ILE A 29 -39.01 11.41 -24.05
C ILE A 29 -39.97 10.83 -23.02
N SER A 30 -39.78 9.58 -22.65
CA SER A 30 -40.56 8.90 -21.62
C SER A 30 -39.99 9.24 -20.26
N VAL A 31 -40.81 9.65 -19.30
CA VAL A 31 -40.38 9.90 -17.91
C VAL A 31 -39.68 8.65 -17.34
N ALA A 32 -40.21 7.45 -17.63
CA ALA A 32 -39.59 6.20 -17.23
C ALA A 32 -38.21 5.99 -17.87
N GLY A 33 -38.03 6.41 -19.13
CA GLY A 33 -36.73 6.35 -19.83
C GLY A 33 -35.71 7.28 -19.19
N VAL A 34 -36.08 8.54 -18.89
CA VAL A 34 -35.22 9.50 -18.20
C VAL A 34 -34.83 9.01 -16.80
N LEU A 35 -35.79 8.49 -16.05
CA LEU A 35 -35.52 7.94 -14.72
C LEU A 35 -34.57 6.73 -14.78
N GLY A 36 -34.75 5.84 -15.75
CA GLY A 36 -33.86 4.69 -16.00
C GLY A 36 -32.43 5.13 -16.32
N GLU A 37 -32.26 6.15 -17.19
CA GLU A 37 -30.96 6.69 -17.55
C GLU A 37 -30.27 7.37 -16.36
N LEU A 38 -31.00 8.11 -15.54
CA LEU A 38 -30.48 8.71 -14.31
C LEU A 38 -30.02 7.64 -13.30
N LEU A 39 -30.79 6.56 -13.13
CA LEU A 39 -30.43 5.45 -12.24
C LEU A 39 -29.18 4.70 -12.73
N ILE A 40 -29.08 4.45 -14.05
CA ILE A 40 -27.88 3.85 -14.63
C ILE A 40 -26.66 4.74 -14.42
N THR A 41 -26.80 6.03 -14.71
CA THR A 41 -25.73 7.01 -14.53
C THR A 41 -25.28 7.09 -13.07
N ALA A 42 -26.22 7.17 -12.15
CA ALA A 42 -25.93 7.14 -10.72
C ALA A 42 -25.22 5.85 -10.30
N GLY A 43 -25.67 4.69 -10.79
CA GLY A 43 -25.03 3.40 -10.55
C GLY A 43 -23.59 3.35 -11.05
N VAL A 44 -23.33 3.86 -12.26
CA VAL A 44 -21.97 3.96 -12.82
C VAL A 44 -21.09 4.86 -11.94
N PHE A 45 -21.58 6.03 -11.49
CA PHE A 45 -20.80 6.89 -10.58
C PHE A 45 -20.48 6.21 -9.25
N VAL A 46 -21.42 5.47 -8.68
CA VAL A 46 -21.16 4.70 -7.45
C VAL A 46 -20.09 3.64 -7.68
N LEU A 47 -20.14 2.90 -8.77
CA LEU A 47 -19.11 1.89 -9.11
C LEU A 47 -17.74 2.52 -9.33
N LEU A 48 -17.67 3.65 -10.04
CA LEU A 48 -16.42 4.40 -10.25
C LEU A 48 -15.88 4.96 -8.93
N PHE A 49 -16.74 5.46 -8.06
CA PHE A 49 -16.36 5.95 -6.72
C PHE A 49 -15.81 4.82 -5.85
N LEU A 50 -16.47 3.66 -5.84
CA LEU A 50 -15.98 2.48 -5.11
C LEU A 50 -14.63 2.00 -5.65
N GLY A 51 -14.45 1.95 -6.96
CA GLY A 51 -13.16 1.61 -7.58
C GLY A 51 -12.07 2.60 -7.20
N TRP A 52 -12.37 3.90 -7.25
CA TRP A 52 -11.44 4.93 -6.81
C TRP A 52 -11.07 4.79 -5.32
N GLN A 53 -12.05 4.58 -4.46
CA GLN A 53 -11.84 4.46 -3.02
C GLN A 53 -11.03 3.22 -2.64
N GLN A 54 -11.21 2.11 -3.38
CA GLN A 54 -10.57 0.83 -3.07
C GLN A 54 -9.12 0.73 -3.53
N TRP A 55 -8.75 1.38 -4.65
CA TRP A 55 -7.43 1.19 -5.26
C TRP A 55 -6.70 2.50 -5.53
N LEU A 56 -7.35 3.45 -6.20
CA LEU A 56 -6.66 4.67 -6.63
C LEU A 56 -6.24 5.55 -5.44
N ASN A 57 -7.07 5.60 -4.40
CA ASN A 57 -6.76 6.34 -3.20
C ASN A 57 -5.51 5.78 -2.48
N ASP A 58 -5.37 4.45 -2.39
CA ASP A 58 -4.20 3.83 -1.76
C ASP A 58 -2.92 4.07 -2.56
N ILE A 59 -2.99 4.08 -3.90
CA ILE A 59 -1.85 4.43 -4.77
C ILE A 59 -1.42 5.88 -4.54
N ILE A 60 -2.37 6.83 -4.52
CA ILE A 60 -2.07 8.25 -4.32
C ILE A 60 -1.46 8.47 -2.93
N VAL A 61 -2.08 7.93 -1.89
CA VAL A 61 -1.57 8.04 -0.51
C VAL A 61 -0.22 7.36 -0.38
N GLY A 62 -0.05 6.16 -0.97
CA GLY A 62 1.22 5.43 -0.97
C GLY A 62 2.36 6.23 -1.59
N THR A 63 2.12 6.90 -2.73
CA THR A 63 3.11 7.77 -3.39
C THR A 63 3.45 8.99 -2.51
N GLN A 64 2.45 9.60 -1.86
CA GLN A 64 2.70 10.71 -0.93
C GLN A 64 3.56 10.28 0.26
N LEU A 65 3.26 9.12 0.85
CA LEU A 65 4.02 8.57 1.96
C LEU A 65 5.46 8.26 1.55
N HIS A 66 5.68 7.68 0.36
CA HIS A 66 7.00 7.46 -0.20
C HIS A 66 7.78 8.77 -0.31
N ASN A 67 7.21 9.80 -0.95
CA ASN A 67 7.86 11.10 -1.11
C ASN A 67 8.22 11.76 0.23
N HIS A 68 7.34 11.68 1.23
CA HIS A 68 7.63 12.15 2.57
C HIS A 68 8.77 11.37 3.23
N SER A 69 8.83 10.05 3.05
CA SER A 69 9.90 9.21 3.57
C SER A 69 11.24 9.55 2.95
N VAL A 70 11.29 9.76 1.62
CA VAL A 70 12.51 10.22 0.91
C VAL A 70 12.99 11.56 1.47
N GLN A 71 12.08 12.52 1.66
CA GLN A 71 12.43 13.84 2.24
C GLN A 71 12.95 13.72 3.67
N GLN A 72 12.34 12.86 4.49
CA GLN A 72 12.78 12.62 5.86
C GLN A 72 14.18 12.00 5.89
N SER A 73 14.44 10.97 5.08
CA SER A 73 15.77 10.36 4.95
C SER A 73 16.82 11.36 4.50
N GLN A 74 16.51 12.20 3.50
CA GLN A 74 17.41 13.28 3.05
C GLN A 74 17.69 14.30 4.17
N THR A 75 16.72 14.58 5.02
CA THR A 75 16.91 15.47 6.19
C THR A 75 17.89 14.86 7.18
N TRP A 76 17.74 13.57 7.47
CA TRP A 76 18.68 12.85 8.34
C TRP A 76 20.09 12.78 7.75
N ASN A 77 20.21 12.58 6.43
CA ASN A 77 21.51 12.59 5.73
C ASN A 77 22.23 13.95 5.85
N LYS A 78 21.47 15.05 5.81
CA LYS A 78 22.05 16.41 5.98
C LYS A 78 22.42 16.70 7.43
N ALA A 79 21.69 16.14 8.40
CA ALA A 79 21.92 16.31 9.82
C ALA A 79 23.07 15.43 10.35
N ALA A 80 23.40 14.36 9.64
CA ALA A 80 24.48 13.45 10.00
C ALA A 80 25.85 14.14 9.77
N VAL A 81 26.27 14.94 10.75
CA VAL A 81 27.57 15.63 10.75
C VAL A 81 28.52 14.91 11.70
N GLY A 82 29.46 14.18 11.12
CA GLY A 82 30.61 13.64 11.83
C GLY A 82 30.53 12.14 12.20
N PRO A 83 31.69 11.52 12.43
CA PRO A 83 31.77 10.11 12.77
C PRO A 83 31.25 9.87 14.17
N THR A 84 30.01 9.46 14.29
CA THR A 84 29.57 8.74 15.48
C THR A 84 30.39 7.46 15.51
N LYS A 85 30.96 7.10 16.71
CA LYS A 85 31.69 5.87 16.95
C LYS A 85 31.01 4.74 16.18
N ALA A 86 31.76 4.11 15.27
CA ALA A 86 31.20 3.07 14.40
C ALA A 86 30.45 2.04 15.25
N PRO A 87 29.13 1.91 15.08
CA PRO A 87 28.36 0.89 15.78
C PRO A 87 28.90 -0.48 15.37
N GLN A 88 29.04 -1.36 16.34
CA GLN A 88 29.37 -2.76 16.00
C GLN A 88 28.15 -3.39 15.34
N PRO A 89 28.30 -4.21 14.28
CA PRO A 89 27.19 -4.88 13.63
C PRO A 89 26.28 -5.64 14.60
N ASP A 90 26.86 -6.22 15.64
CA ASP A 90 26.16 -7.00 16.67
C ASP A 90 25.56 -6.15 17.80
N ALA A 91 25.89 -4.86 17.89
CA ALA A 91 25.39 -3.93 18.88
C ALA A 91 24.92 -2.63 18.23
N PRO A 92 23.80 -2.66 17.50
CA PRO A 92 23.25 -1.50 16.85
C PRO A 92 22.85 -0.42 17.87
N PRO A 93 22.88 0.86 17.51
CA PRO A 93 22.39 1.92 18.39
C PRO A 93 20.90 1.70 18.69
N VAL A 94 20.46 2.15 19.87
CA VAL A 94 19.06 2.09 20.28
C VAL A 94 18.59 3.49 20.61
N ILE A 95 17.43 3.88 20.11
CA ILE A 95 16.81 5.17 20.43
C ILE A 95 16.41 5.16 21.92
N THR A 96 17.06 6.01 22.71
CA THR A 96 16.80 6.14 24.15
C THR A 96 15.95 7.37 24.48
N ALA A 97 15.76 8.27 23.52
CA ALA A 97 14.92 9.44 23.69
C ALA A 97 13.43 9.05 23.76
N THR A 98 12.69 9.75 24.62
CA THR A 98 11.22 9.62 24.64
C THR A 98 10.62 10.21 23.37
N ILE A 99 9.90 9.40 22.62
CA ILE A 99 9.21 9.82 21.41
C ILE A 99 7.76 10.14 21.78
N ALA A 100 7.29 11.32 21.40
CA ALA A 100 5.91 11.74 21.65
C ALA A 100 4.92 10.95 20.78
N ASN A 101 3.68 10.79 21.26
CA ASN A 101 2.62 10.14 20.47
C ASN A 101 2.46 10.82 19.11
N ALA A 102 2.27 10.04 18.06
CA ALA A 102 2.19 10.45 16.66
C ALA A 102 3.46 11.13 16.09
N GLN A 103 4.55 11.17 16.82
CA GLN A 103 5.84 11.64 16.31
C GLN A 103 6.49 10.56 15.44
N LYS A 104 6.83 10.91 14.20
CA LYS A 104 7.58 10.04 13.27
C LYS A 104 9.03 9.96 13.72
N PHE A 105 9.58 8.76 13.80
CA PHE A 105 10.95 8.54 14.25
C PHE A 105 11.74 7.53 13.43
N ALA A 106 11.05 6.75 12.60
CA ALA A 106 11.65 5.73 11.75
C ALA A 106 10.88 5.58 10.43
N LEU A 107 11.44 4.83 9.51
CA LEU A 107 10.84 4.52 8.19
C LEU A 107 10.98 3.02 7.94
N LEU A 108 9.93 2.39 7.38
CA LEU A 108 9.92 0.98 6.99
C LEU A 108 10.13 0.84 5.49
N ILE A 109 11.04 -0.05 5.10
CA ILE A 109 11.27 -0.46 3.72
C ILE A 109 11.16 -1.98 3.66
N VAL A 110 10.35 -2.49 2.77
CA VAL A 110 10.21 -3.93 2.51
C VAL A 110 10.23 -4.14 1.00
N PRO A 111 11.36 -4.55 0.41
CA PRO A 111 11.50 -4.69 -1.04
C PRO A 111 10.44 -5.60 -1.67
N ARG A 112 10.00 -6.64 -0.96
CA ARG A 112 8.91 -7.53 -1.38
C ARG A 112 7.59 -6.80 -1.65
N PHE A 113 7.31 -5.69 -0.98
CA PHE A 113 6.06 -4.94 -1.12
C PHE A 113 6.06 -3.97 -2.30
N GLY A 114 7.20 -3.80 -2.97
CA GLY A 114 7.38 -2.94 -4.14
C GLY A 114 8.63 -2.08 -4.06
N ALA A 115 9.15 -1.68 -5.22
CA ALA A 115 10.38 -0.89 -5.31
C ALA A 115 10.26 0.50 -4.66
N ASP A 116 9.05 1.03 -4.58
CA ASP A 116 8.70 2.33 -3.99
C ASP A 116 8.11 2.23 -2.57
N TYR A 117 8.14 1.02 -1.97
CA TYR A 117 7.60 0.83 -0.63
C TYR A 117 8.51 1.46 0.42
N TYR A 118 8.14 2.64 0.89
CA TYR A 118 8.87 3.42 1.88
C TYR A 118 7.89 4.20 2.76
N ARG A 119 7.70 3.77 4.00
CA ARG A 119 6.59 4.20 4.84
C ARG A 119 7.03 4.71 6.20
N PRO A 120 6.47 5.83 6.70
CA PRO A 120 6.83 6.38 8.00
C PRO A 120 6.29 5.53 9.16
N ILE A 121 7.11 5.39 10.20
CA ILE A 121 6.74 4.80 11.48
C ILE A 121 6.62 5.93 12.50
N ALA A 122 5.47 6.00 13.17
CA ALA A 122 5.20 6.96 14.23
C ALA A 122 4.98 6.25 15.57
N GLN A 123 5.19 6.95 16.66
CA GLN A 123 4.94 6.45 18.01
C GLN A 123 3.45 6.34 18.30
N GLY A 124 3.02 5.21 18.86
CA GLY A 124 1.62 4.94 19.18
C GLY A 124 0.87 4.22 18.07
N THR A 125 -0.23 3.56 18.42
CA THR A 125 -1.11 2.83 17.51
C THR A 125 -2.52 3.42 17.46
N GLY A 126 -2.66 4.71 17.79
CA GLY A 126 -3.92 5.42 17.75
C GLY A 126 -4.50 5.47 16.32
N VAL A 127 -5.76 5.06 16.18
CA VAL A 127 -6.39 4.98 14.86
C VAL A 127 -6.46 6.33 14.16
N ARG A 128 -6.85 7.39 14.88
CA ARG A 128 -7.08 8.73 14.29
C ARG A 128 -5.81 9.54 14.08
N ASP A 129 -4.86 9.42 14.99
CA ASP A 129 -3.66 10.24 15.06
C ASP A 129 -2.45 9.60 14.40
N VAL A 130 -2.47 8.28 14.17
CA VAL A 130 -1.39 7.53 13.51
C VAL A 130 -1.92 6.74 12.30
N LEU A 131 -2.71 5.69 12.54
CA LEU A 131 -3.00 4.70 11.48
C LEU A 131 -3.81 5.28 10.32
N ASN A 132 -4.83 6.14 10.59
CA ASN A 132 -5.63 6.78 9.54
C ASN A 132 -4.90 7.91 8.80
N LYS A 133 -3.68 8.26 9.22
CA LYS A 133 -2.78 9.14 8.47
C LYS A 133 -1.89 8.41 7.49
N GLY A 134 -2.04 7.08 7.42
CA GLY A 134 -1.22 6.23 6.57
C GLY A 134 0.15 5.93 7.17
N GLU A 135 0.33 6.08 8.48
CA GLU A 135 1.57 5.78 9.18
C GLU A 135 1.52 4.39 9.79
N LEU A 136 2.68 3.74 9.93
CA LEU A 136 2.79 2.56 10.75
C LEU A 136 2.96 3.01 12.20
N GLY A 137 2.22 2.39 13.11
CA GLY A 137 2.21 2.74 14.52
C GLY A 137 3.08 1.80 15.35
N HIS A 138 4.09 2.33 16.04
CA HIS A 138 4.86 1.57 17.01
C HIS A 138 4.05 1.35 18.29
N TYR A 139 4.01 0.13 18.81
CA TYR A 139 3.40 -0.18 20.10
C TYR A 139 4.27 0.38 21.23
N PRO A 140 3.79 1.35 22.03
CA PRO A 140 4.63 2.05 23.01
C PRO A 140 5.19 1.16 24.13
N THR A 141 4.62 -0.03 24.31
CA THR A 141 5.05 -1.02 25.31
C THR A 141 6.12 -1.98 24.81
N THR A 142 6.51 -1.86 23.52
CA THR A 142 7.51 -2.74 22.91
C THR A 142 8.84 -2.04 22.73
N GLN A 143 9.85 -2.78 22.34
CA GLN A 143 11.22 -2.28 22.23
C GLN A 143 11.40 -1.37 21.00
N MET A 144 12.41 -0.50 21.05
CA MET A 144 12.84 0.29 19.89
C MET A 144 13.69 -0.54 18.92
N PRO A 145 13.82 -0.11 17.64
CA PRO A 145 14.68 -0.80 16.68
C PRO A 145 16.07 -1.06 17.25
N GLY A 146 16.60 -2.25 17.05
CA GLY A 146 17.92 -2.64 17.50
C GLY A 146 18.04 -3.01 18.98
N ALA A 147 17.02 -2.82 19.80
CA ALA A 147 17.02 -3.27 21.20
C ALA A 147 16.77 -4.78 21.29
N LEU A 148 17.28 -5.42 22.34
CA LEU A 148 16.92 -6.79 22.69
C LEU A 148 15.42 -6.87 22.99
N GLY A 149 14.73 -7.82 22.37
CA GLY A 149 13.31 -8.00 22.46
C GLY A 149 12.60 -7.72 21.13
N ASN A 150 11.38 -7.25 21.16
CA ASN A 150 10.48 -7.19 20.01
C ASN A 150 10.09 -5.74 19.69
N PHE A 151 10.54 -5.25 18.55
CA PHE A 151 10.07 -3.98 17.96
C PHE A 151 8.79 -4.26 17.19
N ALA A 152 7.63 -3.94 17.78
CA ALA A 152 6.34 -4.24 17.18
C ALA A 152 5.66 -3.01 16.60
N ILE A 153 5.15 -3.13 15.38
CA ILE A 153 4.43 -2.09 14.66
C ILE A 153 3.12 -2.61 14.08
N ALA A 154 2.13 -1.72 14.01
CA ALA A 154 0.81 -1.99 13.45
C ALA A 154 0.52 -1.08 12.26
N SER A 155 -0.25 -1.57 11.30
CA SER A 155 -0.87 -0.72 10.28
C SER A 155 -2.13 -1.34 9.72
N HIS A 156 -2.91 -0.52 9.01
CA HIS A 156 -4.01 -1.02 8.19
C HIS A 156 -3.49 -1.94 7.10
N ARG A 157 -4.25 -3.00 6.82
CA ARG A 157 -3.93 -3.89 5.72
C ARG A 157 -4.37 -3.29 4.39
N LYS A 158 -5.52 -2.62 4.38
CA LYS A 158 -6.11 -1.92 3.24
C LYS A 158 -6.61 -0.55 3.70
N ALA A 159 -6.73 0.39 2.78
CA ALA A 159 -7.01 1.80 3.03
C ALA A 159 -5.85 2.59 3.66
N TYR A 160 -5.92 3.90 3.59
CA TYR A 160 -4.92 4.85 4.09
C TYR A 160 -3.49 4.55 3.59
N GLY A 161 -3.37 4.12 2.33
CA GLY A 161 -2.08 3.77 1.69
C GLY A 161 -1.74 2.28 1.71
N GLY A 162 -2.59 1.42 2.27
CA GLY A 162 -2.44 -0.04 2.20
C GLY A 162 -1.10 -0.56 2.72
N ASN A 163 -0.57 0.04 3.79
CA ASN A 163 0.83 -0.15 4.19
C ASN A 163 1.24 -1.62 4.42
N LEU A 164 0.35 -2.46 4.94
CA LEU A 164 0.60 -3.89 5.13
C LEU A 164 -0.30 -4.77 4.26
N GLU A 165 -0.70 -4.26 3.08
CA GLU A 165 -1.52 -5.01 2.12
C GLU A 165 -0.86 -6.34 1.74
N HIS A 166 0.43 -6.31 1.43
CA HIS A 166 1.23 -7.42 0.92
C HIS A 166 1.93 -8.25 2.01
N ILE A 167 1.59 -8.06 3.29
CA ILE A 167 2.24 -8.78 4.41
C ILE A 167 2.22 -10.31 4.24
N ASN A 168 1.19 -10.86 3.58
CA ASN A 168 1.07 -12.29 3.29
C ASN A 168 1.96 -12.78 2.14
N GLU A 169 2.62 -11.88 1.43
CA GLU A 169 3.51 -12.19 0.31
C GLU A 169 4.97 -12.34 0.75
N LEU A 170 5.26 -12.11 2.03
CA LEU A 170 6.58 -12.31 2.60
C LEU A 170 6.99 -13.79 2.56
N HIS A 171 8.21 -14.04 2.11
CA HIS A 171 8.85 -15.35 2.08
C HIS A 171 10.05 -15.38 3.02
N VAL A 172 10.32 -16.54 3.62
CA VAL A 172 11.50 -16.72 4.48
C VAL A 172 12.77 -16.27 3.75
N GLY A 173 13.55 -15.42 4.40
CA GLY A 173 14.73 -14.79 3.83
C GLY A 173 14.49 -13.41 3.20
N ASP A 174 13.23 -12.95 3.06
CA ASP A 174 12.99 -11.56 2.64
C ASP A 174 13.46 -10.58 3.72
N HIS A 175 14.02 -9.45 3.28
CA HIS A 175 14.52 -8.43 4.19
C HIS A 175 13.44 -7.38 4.52
N ILE A 176 13.46 -6.96 5.77
CA ILE A 176 12.66 -5.87 6.31
C ILE A 176 13.63 -4.85 6.89
N PHE A 177 13.65 -3.64 6.34
CA PHE A 177 14.55 -2.58 6.81
C PHE A 177 13.79 -1.55 7.61
N VAL A 178 14.39 -1.16 8.74
CA VAL A 178 13.93 -0.01 9.53
C VAL A 178 15.02 1.05 9.49
N GLU A 179 14.73 2.18 8.86
CA GLU A 179 15.63 3.33 8.81
C GLU A 179 15.32 4.27 9.97
N THR A 180 16.38 4.74 10.63
CA THR A 180 16.34 5.81 11.63
C THR A 180 17.37 6.89 11.29
N GLN A 181 17.51 7.89 12.13
CA GLN A 181 18.56 8.89 11.99
C GLN A 181 19.97 8.26 12.03
N ASP A 182 20.16 7.15 12.72
CA ASP A 182 21.46 6.50 12.92
C ASP A 182 21.88 5.61 11.75
N GLY A 183 20.92 5.06 10.98
CA GLY A 183 21.16 4.15 9.87
C GLY A 183 20.02 3.17 9.66
N TRP A 184 20.35 2.01 9.12
CA TRP A 184 19.40 0.99 8.67
C TRP A 184 19.57 -0.29 9.47
N TYR A 185 18.51 -0.73 10.15
CA TYR A 185 18.39 -2.02 10.82
C TYR A 185 17.78 -3.00 9.82
N GLN A 186 18.47 -4.07 9.50
CA GLN A 186 18.01 -5.13 8.63
C GLN A 186 17.50 -6.29 9.49
N TYR A 187 16.28 -6.73 9.19
CA TYR A 187 15.68 -7.93 9.76
C TYR A 187 15.38 -8.89 8.63
N GLU A 188 15.53 -10.18 8.88
CA GLU A 188 15.16 -11.24 7.96
C GLU A 188 13.82 -11.83 8.38
N PHE A 189 12.85 -11.86 7.46
CA PHE A 189 11.54 -12.45 7.71
C PHE A 189 11.64 -13.95 7.99
N ARG A 190 10.89 -14.43 9.01
CA ARG A 190 10.93 -15.83 9.47
C ARG A 190 9.63 -16.57 9.23
N ASN A 191 8.49 -16.03 9.67
CA ASN A 191 7.21 -16.71 9.55
C ASN A 191 6.03 -15.76 9.67
N LEU A 192 4.87 -16.24 9.19
CA LEU A 192 3.56 -15.65 9.42
C LEU A 192 2.79 -16.41 10.48
N GLN A 193 1.96 -15.69 11.25
CA GLN A 193 1.00 -16.25 12.17
C GLN A 193 -0.36 -15.56 12.02
N TYR A 194 -1.44 -16.30 12.22
CA TYR A 194 -2.79 -15.75 12.26
C TYR A 194 -3.35 -15.94 13.66
N VAL A 195 -3.80 -14.84 14.26
CA VAL A 195 -4.32 -14.86 15.64
C VAL A 195 -5.64 -14.11 15.74
N LYS A 196 -6.40 -14.38 16.79
CA LYS A 196 -7.57 -13.56 17.14
C LYS A 196 -7.10 -12.16 17.62
N PRO A 197 -7.95 -11.13 17.55
CA PRO A 197 -7.61 -9.79 18.06
C PRO A 197 -7.18 -9.75 19.54
N THR A 198 -7.56 -10.78 20.30
CA THR A 198 -7.18 -10.97 21.70
C THR A 198 -5.83 -11.65 21.92
N GLY A 199 -5.19 -12.13 20.84
CA GLY A 199 -3.86 -12.76 20.91
C GLY A 199 -2.76 -11.71 21.03
N VAL A 200 -2.68 -11.03 22.17
CA VAL A 200 -1.76 -9.92 22.41
C VAL A 200 -0.32 -10.36 22.67
N GLY A 201 -0.08 -11.63 22.99
CA GLY A 201 1.26 -12.18 23.20
C GLY A 201 2.19 -12.07 21.99
N VAL A 202 1.66 -11.83 20.79
CA VAL A 202 2.44 -11.59 19.56
C VAL A 202 3.38 -10.39 19.67
N ILE A 203 3.12 -9.44 20.57
CA ILE A 203 3.96 -8.26 20.79
C ILE A 203 4.79 -8.33 22.09
N ASP A 204 4.77 -9.46 22.81
CA ASP A 204 5.65 -9.66 23.96
C ASP A 204 7.12 -9.51 23.57
N PRO A 205 8.03 -9.21 24.52
CA PRO A 205 9.47 -9.13 24.24
C PRO A 205 10.04 -10.37 23.58
N VAL A 206 9.53 -11.55 23.94
CA VAL A 206 9.66 -12.81 23.19
C VAL A 206 8.27 -13.22 22.76
N PRO A 207 7.91 -13.12 21.46
CA PRO A 207 6.55 -13.34 21.00
C PRO A 207 5.97 -14.67 21.48
N GLU A 208 4.74 -14.62 22.00
CA GLU A 208 3.97 -15.76 22.54
C GLU A 208 4.61 -16.44 23.77
N GLN A 209 5.61 -15.83 24.40
CA GLN A 209 6.32 -16.40 25.56
C GLN A 209 6.37 -15.38 26.71
N ALA A 210 5.25 -15.17 27.36
CA ALA A 210 5.13 -14.21 28.45
C ALA A 210 6.15 -14.47 29.56
N GLY A 211 6.85 -13.42 30.00
CA GLY A 211 7.81 -13.46 31.10
C GLY A 211 9.20 -14.01 30.74
N LEU A 212 9.39 -14.52 29.51
CA LEU A 212 10.71 -14.92 29.06
C LEU A 212 11.58 -13.69 28.78
N GLN A 213 12.84 -13.72 29.21
CA GLN A 213 13.79 -12.64 28.91
C GLN A 213 14.28 -12.78 27.44
N PRO A 214 14.24 -11.69 26.65
CA PRO A 214 14.69 -11.75 25.28
C PRO A 214 16.22 -11.88 25.19
N THR A 215 16.65 -12.75 24.28
CA THR A 215 18.06 -12.92 23.88
C THR A 215 18.31 -12.40 22.47
N ASP A 216 17.24 -12.21 21.70
CA ASP A 216 17.27 -11.82 20.30
C ASP A 216 16.65 -10.45 20.10
N ARG A 217 16.87 -9.86 18.92
CA ARG A 217 16.25 -8.63 18.46
C ARG A 217 15.26 -8.99 17.36
N MET A 218 14.00 -8.72 17.59
CA MET A 218 12.93 -9.09 16.67
C MET A 218 12.18 -7.88 16.16
N ILE A 219 11.56 -8.04 15.01
CA ILE A 219 10.52 -7.14 14.51
C ILE A 219 9.22 -7.92 14.35
N THR A 220 8.11 -7.28 14.73
CA THR A 220 6.76 -7.82 14.51
C THR A 220 5.91 -6.82 13.76
N LEU A 221 5.40 -7.23 12.59
CA LEU A 221 4.43 -6.46 11.82
C LEU A 221 3.04 -7.02 12.08
N THR A 222 2.07 -6.19 12.47
CA THR A 222 0.70 -6.61 12.76
C THR A 222 -0.31 -5.90 11.88
N SER A 223 -1.24 -6.65 11.29
CA SER A 223 -2.32 -6.09 10.49
C SER A 223 -3.62 -6.88 10.63
N CYS A 224 -4.71 -6.31 10.13
CA CYS A 224 -6.01 -6.99 10.09
C CYS A 224 -6.04 -8.11 9.04
N ASN A 225 -6.87 -9.14 9.27
CA ASN A 225 -7.12 -10.23 8.33
C ASN A 225 -8.58 -10.72 8.47
N PRO A 226 -9.22 -11.17 7.37
CA PRO A 226 -8.87 -10.89 5.97
C PRO A 226 -9.05 -9.41 5.59
N PHE A 227 -8.88 -9.06 4.31
CA PHE A 227 -9.17 -7.71 3.81
C PHE A 227 -10.58 -7.26 4.21
N PHE A 228 -10.71 -5.98 4.59
CA PHE A 228 -11.97 -5.35 5.01
C PHE A 228 -12.62 -5.98 6.25
N SER A 229 -11.89 -6.81 7.00
CA SER A 229 -12.36 -7.48 8.20
C SER A 229 -11.39 -7.25 9.36
N THR A 230 -11.92 -7.30 10.58
CA THR A 230 -11.14 -7.26 11.83
C THR A 230 -11.21 -8.57 12.61
N ALA A 231 -11.70 -9.64 11.96
CA ALA A 231 -11.95 -10.93 12.62
C ALA A 231 -10.67 -11.59 13.15
N GLU A 232 -9.54 -11.34 12.47
CA GLU A 232 -8.23 -11.89 12.80
C GLU A 232 -7.16 -10.82 12.67
N ARG A 233 -5.95 -11.19 13.07
CA ARG A 233 -4.71 -10.47 12.79
C ARG A 233 -3.78 -11.39 12.01
N ILE A 234 -3.09 -10.82 11.02
CA ILE A 234 -1.94 -11.41 10.36
C ILE A 234 -0.69 -10.76 10.95
N ILE A 235 0.23 -11.60 11.37
CA ILE A 235 1.44 -11.23 12.07
C ILE A 235 2.63 -11.73 11.26
N ALA A 236 3.60 -10.86 10.99
CA ALA A 236 4.87 -11.26 10.37
C ALA A 236 5.98 -11.02 11.38
N TYR A 237 6.83 -12.02 11.58
CA TYR A 237 7.99 -11.97 12.45
C TYR A 237 9.28 -11.95 11.65
N GLY A 238 10.23 -11.10 12.06
CA GLY A 238 11.58 -11.07 11.54
C GLY A 238 12.60 -11.06 12.67
N SER A 239 13.77 -11.67 12.44
CA SER A 239 14.91 -11.60 13.34
C SER A 239 15.93 -10.61 12.82
N PHE A 240 16.55 -9.86 13.71
CA PHE A 240 17.63 -8.93 13.37
C PHE A 240 18.79 -9.68 12.71
N ASP A 241 19.30 -9.10 11.63
CA ASP A 241 20.44 -9.63 10.88
C ASP A 241 21.65 -8.70 11.03
N THR A 242 21.54 -7.43 10.60
CA THR A 242 22.66 -6.49 10.64
C THR A 242 22.21 -5.04 10.76
N PHE A 243 23.15 -4.16 11.07
CA PHE A 243 22.97 -2.71 11.10
C PHE A 243 23.98 -2.04 10.16
N THR A 244 23.48 -1.19 9.27
CA THR A 244 24.30 -0.35 8.41
C THR A 244 24.27 1.08 8.91
N PRO A 245 25.39 1.64 9.39
CA PRO A 245 25.48 3.03 9.82
C PRO A 245 25.15 4.01 8.68
N ARG A 246 24.54 5.14 9.03
CA ARG A 246 24.20 6.16 8.01
C ARG A 246 25.42 6.68 7.24
N ALA A 247 26.58 6.73 7.88
CA ALA A 247 27.83 7.17 7.23
C ALA A 247 28.28 6.26 6.08
N ASP A 248 27.87 4.98 6.10
CA ASP A 248 28.24 4.01 5.07
C ASP A 248 27.27 4.04 3.87
N GLY A 249 26.19 4.83 3.98
CA GLY A 249 25.11 4.89 2.98
C GLY A 249 24.12 3.72 3.11
N PRO A 250 23.02 3.77 2.34
CA PRO A 250 22.00 2.73 2.40
C PRO A 250 22.50 1.40 1.85
N PRO A 251 22.05 0.26 2.41
CA PRO A 251 22.26 -1.06 1.82
C PRO A 251 21.91 -1.09 0.33
N ALA A 252 22.69 -1.80 -0.48
CA ALA A 252 22.55 -1.82 -1.94
C ALA A 252 21.14 -2.21 -2.40
N GLU A 253 20.49 -3.13 -1.68
CA GLU A 253 19.14 -3.63 -1.98
C GLU A 253 18.07 -2.53 -1.94
N ILE A 254 18.22 -1.53 -1.07
CA ILE A 254 17.25 -0.45 -0.88
C ILE A 254 17.74 0.91 -1.35
N ALA A 255 18.93 0.99 -1.93
CA ALA A 255 19.55 2.27 -2.31
C ALA A 255 18.70 3.08 -3.31
N ALA A 256 18.06 2.43 -4.27
CA ALA A 256 17.15 3.08 -5.22
C ALA A 256 15.93 3.68 -4.52
N THR A 257 15.27 2.92 -3.65
CA THR A 257 14.10 3.34 -2.86
C THR A 257 14.43 4.56 -1.98
N VAL A 258 15.55 4.50 -1.24
CA VAL A 258 15.98 5.58 -0.32
C VAL A 258 16.34 6.86 -1.07
N THR A 259 16.92 6.75 -2.26
CA THR A 259 17.32 7.91 -3.07
C THR A 259 16.19 8.46 -3.96
N GLY A 260 15.03 7.80 -4.00
CA GLY A 260 13.89 8.17 -4.84
C GLY A 260 14.16 7.98 -6.34
N LYS A 261 15.01 6.99 -6.70
CA LYS A 261 15.36 6.64 -8.09
C LYS A 261 14.72 5.32 -8.52
N SER A 262 13.73 4.83 -7.74
CA SER A 262 12.96 3.62 -8.05
C SER A 262 11.88 3.85 -9.11
#